data_447637dd39a2929a4779d2a8b12c48ea
#
_entry.id   447637dd39a2929a4779d2a8b12c48ea
#
_cell.length_a   1.000
_cell.length_b   1.000
_cell.length_c   1.000
_cell.angle_alpha   90.00
_cell.angle_beta   90.00
_cell.angle_gamma   90.00
#
_symmetry.space_group_name_H-M   'P 1'
#
loop_
_entity.id
_entity.type
_entity.pdbx_description
1 polymer ?
#
loop_
_entity_poly.entity_id
_entity_poly.type
_entity_poly.pdbx_seq_one_letter_code
_entity_poly.pdbx_strand_id
1 'polypeptide(L)'
;FSEVEQREKINLPVVIMAGGKGTRLKPITNVIPKPLVPVGDKTILEVIMDQFEGIGCKKFYMSVNYKADMMEYYLSQLEHKYDIEFFMEDKPLGTIGSVSLLKGKITTPFFVSNCDSINDQDYRDVYDYHIQNKNDLTIVTMIKTFRIPYGVIETGEDGLMQSLKEKPELNYQVNTGVYILNPELIDEIPEGEFFHITHLMEKVKARGGRVGCFPVSENAWHDMGEWPEYLKMIEVR
;
A
#
# COMPACT_ATOMS: atom_id res chain seq x y z
N PHE A 1 -24.91 -1.37 27.16
CA PHE A 1 -24.25 -2.45 26.40
C PHE A 1 -24.57 -2.20 24.94
N SER A 2 -23.63 -1.61 24.19
CA SER A 2 -23.77 -1.46 22.76
C SER A 2 -23.50 -2.81 22.11
N GLU A 3 -24.48 -3.36 21.39
CA GLU A 3 -24.25 -4.44 20.44
C GLU A 3 -23.17 -3.98 19.45
N VAL A 4 -22.01 -4.61 19.50
CA VAL A 4 -21.01 -4.49 18.45
C VAL A 4 -21.62 -5.22 17.26
N GLU A 5 -22.18 -4.48 16.30
CA GLU A 5 -22.61 -5.05 15.04
C GLU A 5 -21.43 -5.84 14.46
N GLN A 6 -21.56 -7.15 14.42
CA GLN A 6 -20.61 -8.03 13.74
C GLN A 6 -20.73 -7.75 12.24
N ARG A 7 -19.90 -6.84 11.73
CA ARG A 7 -19.84 -6.57 10.30
C ARG A 7 -19.46 -7.85 9.56
N GLU A 8 -20.10 -8.13 8.44
CA GLU A 8 -19.80 -9.29 7.60
C GLU A 8 -18.32 -9.30 7.17
N LYS A 9 -17.69 -10.48 7.19
CA LYS A 9 -16.31 -10.65 6.73
C LYS A 9 -16.23 -10.48 5.23
N ILE A 10 -15.19 -9.77 4.77
CA ILE A 10 -14.90 -9.56 3.36
C ILE A 10 -13.86 -10.61 2.94
N ASN A 11 -14.19 -11.46 1.98
CA ASN A 11 -13.26 -12.46 1.47
C ASN A 11 -12.73 -12.05 0.08
N LEU A 12 -11.89 -11.02 0.06
CA LEU A 12 -11.24 -10.54 -1.15
C LEU A 12 -9.79 -11.02 -1.23
N PRO A 13 -9.27 -11.26 -2.45
CA PRO A 13 -7.84 -11.49 -2.65
C PRO A 13 -7.01 -10.27 -2.28
N VAL A 14 -5.82 -10.51 -1.77
CA VAL A 14 -4.84 -9.47 -1.47
C VAL A 14 -3.55 -9.77 -2.23
N VAL A 15 -3.09 -8.82 -3.02
CA VAL A 15 -1.79 -8.90 -3.71
C VAL A 15 -0.78 -8.09 -2.92
N ILE A 16 0.30 -8.73 -2.47
CA ILE A 16 1.39 -8.04 -1.76
C ILE A 16 2.61 -7.95 -2.66
N MET A 17 3.09 -6.74 -2.86
CA MET A 17 4.25 -6.43 -3.69
C MET A 17 5.52 -6.51 -2.85
N ALA A 18 6.17 -7.68 -2.84
CA ALA A 18 7.31 -7.99 -1.97
C ALA A 18 8.65 -8.22 -2.70
N GLY A 19 8.75 -7.87 -4.00
CA GLY A 19 9.93 -8.07 -4.82
C GLY A 19 11.08 -7.07 -4.61
N GLY A 20 10.89 -6.03 -3.80
CA GLY A 20 11.84 -4.94 -3.61
C GLY A 20 13.07 -5.30 -2.77
N LYS A 21 14.22 -4.65 -3.03
CA LYS A 21 15.49 -4.88 -2.32
C LYS A 21 15.57 -4.26 -0.92
N GLY A 22 14.68 -3.35 -0.54
CA GLY A 22 14.65 -2.70 0.76
C GLY A 22 15.92 -1.91 1.11
N THR A 23 16.52 -1.21 0.14
CA THR A 23 17.84 -0.58 0.26
C THR A 23 17.96 0.48 1.36
N ARG A 24 16.84 1.11 1.73
CA ARG A 24 16.79 2.15 2.78
C ARG A 24 16.97 1.60 4.19
N LEU A 25 16.68 0.30 4.43
CA LEU A 25 16.88 -0.39 5.70
C LEU A 25 18.22 -1.16 5.79
N LYS A 26 19.19 -0.86 4.93
CA LYS A 26 20.53 -1.41 5.10
C LYS A 26 21.15 -0.99 6.45
N PRO A 27 21.92 -1.87 7.13
CA PRO A 27 22.41 -3.17 6.66
C PRO A 27 21.49 -4.37 6.88
N ILE A 28 20.35 -4.25 7.59
CA ILE A 28 19.46 -5.37 7.90
C ILE A 28 19.03 -6.09 6.61
N THR A 29 18.66 -5.36 5.58
CA THR A 29 18.19 -5.94 4.31
C THR A 29 19.28 -6.56 3.44
N ASN A 30 20.55 -6.43 3.83
CA ASN A 30 21.62 -7.26 3.25
C ASN A 30 21.51 -8.73 3.68
N VAL A 31 20.94 -8.98 4.87
CA VAL A 31 20.82 -10.32 5.47
C VAL A 31 19.45 -10.91 5.21
N ILE A 32 18.37 -10.19 5.56
CA ILE A 32 16.99 -10.65 5.42
C ILE A 32 16.21 -9.74 4.46
N PRO A 33 15.24 -10.28 3.69
CA PRO A 33 14.40 -9.43 2.87
C PRO A 33 13.54 -8.51 3.74
N LYS A 34 13.26 -7.29 3.24
CA LYS A 34 12.52 -6.26 3.96
C LYS A 34 11.20 -6.72 4.59
N PRO A 35 10.36 -7.50 3.90
CA PRO A 35 9.10 -7.97 4.48
C PRO A 35 9.28 -8.84 5.74
N LEU A 36 10.43 -9.49 5.90
CA LEU A 36 10.75 -10.34 7.05
C LEU A 36 11.47 -9.59 8.17
N VAL A 37 11.68 -8.29 8.06
CA VAL A 37 12.24 -7.48 9.15
C VAL A 37 11.29 -7.52 10.35
N PRO A 38 11.80 -7.81 11.57
CA PRO A 38 10.95 -8.01 12.73
C PRO A 38 10.33 -6.71 13.26
N VAL A 39 9.09 -6.80 13.70
CA VAL A 39 8.36 -5.75 14.44
C VAL A 39 7.73 -6.41 15.65
N GLY A 40 8.36 -6.30 16.81
CA GLY A 40 8.02 -7.11 17.99
C GLY A 40 8.23 -8.60 17.71
N ASP A 41 7.23 -9.41 18.01
CA ASP A 41 7.29 -10.87 17.83
C ASP A 41 6.88 -11.35 16.42
N LYS A 42 6.59 -10.43 15.51
CA LYS A 42 6.16 -10.69 14.13
C LYS A 42 7.06 -10.02 13.12
N THR A 43 6.95 -10.43 11.86
CA THR A 43 7.55 -9.69 10.76
C THR A 43 6.64 -8.55 10.29
N ILE A 44 7.19 -7.57 9.56
CA ILE A 44 6.41 -6.51 8.90
C ILE A 44 5.28 -7.15 8.07
N LEU A 45 5.61 -8.18 7.32
CA LEU A 45 4.67 -8.89 6.46
C LEU A 45 3.51 -9.54 7.23
N GLU A 46 3.80 -10.20 8.36
CA GLU A 46 2.75 -10.80 9.19
C GLU A 46 1.82 -9.74 9.76
N VAL A 47 2.34 -8.60 10.19
CA VAL A 47 1.51 -7.49 10.67
C VAL A 47 0.57 -7.00 9.58
N ILE A 48 1.06 -6.86 8.34
CA ILE A 48 0.24 -6.45 7.19
C ILE A 48 -0.81 -7.52 6.87
N MET A 49 -0.44 -8.80 6.81
CA MET A 49 -1.36 -9.89 6.49
C MET A 49 -2.44 -10.04 7.57
N ASP A 50 -2.09 -9.87 8.84
CA ASP A 50 -3.04 -9.92 9.95
C ASP A 50 -4.12 -8.83 9.86
N GLN A 51 -3.78 -7.64 9.38
CA GLN A 51 -4.76 -6.57 9.17
C GLN A 51 -5.82 -6.98 8.13
N PHE A 52 -5.40 -7.61 7.03
CA PHE A 52 -6.32 -8.12 6.02
C PHE A 52 -7.11 -9.36 6.50
N GLU A 53 -6.45 -10.26 7.21
CA GLU A 53 -7.11 -11.44 7.78
C GLU A 53 -8.20 -11.03 8.78
N GLY A 54 -7.95 -10.01 9.57
CA GLY A 54 -8.90 -9.46 10.54
C GLY A 54 -10.25 -9.05 9.94
N ILE A 55 -10.27 -8.61 8.69
CA ILE A 55 -11.51 -8.28 7.96
C ILE A 55 -12.06 -9.47 7.14
N GLY A 56 -11.36 -10.61 7.09
CA GLY A 56 -11.78 -11.83 6.43
C GLY A 56 -11.05 -12.21 5.16
N CYS A 57 -10.06 -11.43 4.72
CA CYS A 57 -9.23 -11.76 3.56
C CYS A 57 -8.23 -12.86 3.93
N LYS A 58 -8.27 -13.99 3.22
CA LYS A 58 -7.41 -15.15 3.51
C LYS A 58 -6.48 -15.52 2.36
N LYS A 59 -6.85 -15.19 1.13
CA LYS A 59 -6.07 -15.47 -0.08
C LYS A 59 -5.09 -14.34 -0.35
N PHE A 60 -3.79 -14.67 -0.33
CA PHE A 60 -2.70 -13.75 -0.61
C PHE A 60 -1.92 -14.19 -1.84
N TYR A 61 -1.77 -13.29 -2.79
CA TYR A 61 -0.84 -13.43 -3.91
C TYR A 61 0.41 -12.61 -3.59
N MET A 62 1.56 -13.25 -3.56
CA MET A 62 2.82 -12.63 -3.14
C MET A 62 3.77 -12.48 -4.31
N SER A 63 4.02 -11.25 -4.74
CA SER A 63 5.06 -10.95 -5.73
C SER A 63 6.42 -11.02 -5.04
N VAL A 64 7.30 -11.90 -5.51
CA VAL A 64 8.64 -12.10 -4.95
C VAL A 64 9.71 -11.99 -6.05
N ASN A 65 10.89 -11.54 -5.68
CA ASN A 65 12.07 -11.49 -6.53
C ASN A 65 13.34 -11.62 -5.66
N TYR A 66 13.68 -10.55 -4.95
CA TYR A 66 14.88 -10.52 -4.10
C TYR A 66 14.73 -11.44 -2.89
N LYS A 67 15.63 -12.44 -2.77
CA LYS A 67 15.61 -13.44 -1.68
C LYS A 67 14.30 -14.21 -1.57
N ALA A 68 13.73 -14.57 -2.71
CA ALA A 68 12.46 -15.29 -2.79
C ALA A 68 12.45 -16.57 -1.95
N ASP A 69 13.52 -17.36 -2.00
CA ASP A 69 13.66 -18.62 -1.23
C ASP A 69 13.47 -18.41 0.29
N MET A 70 14.00 -17.30 0.84
CA MET A 70 13.83 -16.98 2.26
C MET A 70 12.38 -16.63 2.58
N MET A 71 11.73 -15.91 1.68
CA MET A 71 10.31 -15.54 1.81
C MET A 71 9.44 -16.79 1.78
N GLU A 72 9.63 -17.64 0.79
CA GLU A 72 8.87 -18.88 0.62
C GLU A 72 9.06 -19.80 1.82
N TYR A 73 10.30 -20.03 2.26
CA TYR A 73 10.59 -20.85 3.44
C TYR A 73 9.89 -20.31 4.69
N TYR A 74 10.03 -19.01 4.98
CA TYR A 74 9.42 -18.42 6.17
C TYR A 74 7.89 -18.55 6.13
N LEU A 75 7.27 -18.18 5.01
CA LEU A 75 5.82 -18.18 4.86
C LEU A 75 5.22 -19.58 4.83
N SER A 76 5.97 -20.60 4.40
CA SER A 76 5.53 -22.00 4.47
C SER A 76 5.26 -22.47 5.91
N GLN A 77 5.91 -21.84 6.90
CA GLN A 77 5.63 -22.13 8.32
C GLN A 77 4.29 -21.52 8.79
N LEU A 78 3.69 -20.63 8.01
CA LEU A 78 2.45 -19.91 8.31
C LEU A 78 1.24 -20.36 7.46
N GLU A 79 1.40 -21.39 6.63
CA GLU A 79 0.34 -21.89 5.71
C GLU A 79 -0.95 -22.31 6.41
N HIS A 80 -0.88 -22.66 7.70
CA HIS A 80 -2.08 -22.99 8.48
C HIS A 80 -2.97 -21.78 8.76
N LYS A 81 -2.44 -20.55 8.60
CA LYS A 81 -3.14 -19.29 8.89
C LYS A 81 -3.59 -18.56 7.62
N TYR A 82 -2.81 -18.62 6.54
CA TYR A 82 -3.03 -17.90 5.32
C TYR A 82 -2.97 -18.83 4.11
N ASP A 83 -3.78 -18.56 3.09
CA ASP A 83 -3.65 -19.19 1.77
C ASP A 83 -2.77 -18.32 0.89
N ILE A 84 -1.51 -18.70 0.72
CA ILE A 84 -0.47 -17.92 0.04
C ILE A 84 -0.11 -18.57 -1.29
N GLU A 85 -0.16 -17.79 -2.36
CA GLU A 85 0.33 -18.17 -3.68
C GLU A 85 1.42 -17.19 -4.12
N PHE A 86 2.62 -17.72 -4.40
CA PHE A 86 3.74 -16.92 -4.89
C PHE A 86 3.68 -16.77 -6.40
N PHE A 87 4.07 -15.61 -6.88
CA PHE A 87 4.37 -15.39 -8.29
C PHE A 87 5.67 -14.58 -8.41
N MET A 88 6.51 -14.98 -9.38
CA MET A 88 7.87 -14.48 -9.49
C MET A 88 8.00 -13.49 -10.64
N GLU A 89 8.70 -12.41 -10.38
CA GLU A 89 9.16 -11.47 -11.41
C GLU A 89 10.52 -11.93 -11.95
N ASP A 90 10.62 -12.26 -13.22
CA ASP A 90 11.90 -12.60 -13.88
C ASP A 90 12.85 -11.38 -13.94
N LYS A 91 12.27 -10.19 -13.93
CA LYS A 91 12.93 -8.90 -13.92
C LYS A 91 12.07 -7.89 -13.16
N PRO A 92 12.63 -6.78 -12.64
CA PRO A 92 11.84 -5.76 -12.00
C PRO A 92 10.77 -5.19 -12.95
N LEU A 93 9.50 -5.31 -12.57
CA LEU A 93 8.34 -4.86 -13.37
C LEU A 93 7.67 -3.59 -12.81
N GLY A 94 8.34 -2.86 -11.92
CA GLY A 94 7.78 -1.67 -11.30
C GLY A 94 6.86 -1.98 -10.12
N THR A 95 5.98 -1.06 -9.79
CA THR A 95 5.14 -1.20 -8.57
C THR A 95 3.86 -2.00 -8.79
N ILE A 96 3.47 -2.28 -10.04
CA ILE A 96 2.23 -3.02 -10.37
C ILE A 96 2.37 -3.96 -11.56
N GLY A 97 3.45 -3.89 -12.34
CA GLY A 97 3.60 -4.61 -13.60
C GLY A 97 3.44 -6.13 -13.46
N SER A 98 3.93 -6.71 -12.36
CA SER A 98 3.82 -8.16 -12.10
C SER A 98 2.38 -8.63 -11.84
N VAL A 99 1.46 -7.74 -11.51
CA VAL A 99 0.05 -8.09 -11.33
C VAL A 99 -0.59 -8.60 -12.64
N SER A 100 -0.03 -8.25 -13.79
CA SER A 100 -0.42 -8.84 -15.09
C SER A 100 -0.34 -10.37 -15.13
N LEU A 101 0.56 -10.98 -14.32
CA LEU A 101 0.69 -12.44 -14.19
C LEU A 101 -0.52 -13.11 -13.50
N LEU A 102 -1.36 -12.32 -12.84
CA LEU A 102 -2.57 -12.80 -12.16
C LEU A 102 -3.83 -12.74 -13.04
N LYS A 103 -3.67 -12.43 -14.32
CA LYS A 103 -4.77 -12.42 -15.30
C LYS A 103 -5.51 -13.76 -15.31
N GLY A 104 -6.83 -13.69 -15.22
CA GLY A 104 -7.69 -14.86 -15.14
C GLY A 104 -7.75 -15.58 -13.80
N LYS A 105 -6.89 -15.22 -12.83
CA LYS A 105 -6.91 -15.79 -11.48
C LYS A 105 -7.78 -14.99 -10.50
N ILE A 106 -7.89 -13.68 -10.69
CA ILE A 106 -8.67 -12.77 -9.85
C ILE A 106 -9.88 -12.30 -10.65
N THR A 107 -11.07 -12.54 -10.11
CA THR A 107 -12.36 -12.22 -10.74
C THR A 107 -13.25 -11.30 -9.91
N THR A 108 -12.77 -10.87 -8.76
CA THR A 108 -13.43 -9.93 -7.84
C THR A 108 -12.56 -8.69 -7.65
N PRO A 109 -13.08 -7.59 -7.08
CA PRO A 109 -12.23 -6.54 -6.55
C PRO A 109 -11.17 -7.13 -5.63
N PHE A 110 -10.00 -6.56 -5.58
CA PHE A 110 -8.89 -7.06 -4.79
C PHE A 110 -8.04 -5.93 -4.23
N PHE A 111 -7.39 -6.20 -3.10
CA PHE A 111 -6.42 -5.28 -2.53
C PHE A 111 -5.05 -5.46 -3.19
N VAL A 112 -4.32 -4.36 -3.33
CA VAL A 112 -2.89 -4.37 -3.61
C VAL A 112 -2.21 -3.59 -2.50
N SER A 113 -1.19 -4.18 -1.88
CA SER A 113 -0.44 -3.54 -0.80
C SER A 113 1.06 -3.64 -1.05
N ASN A 114 1.78 -2.57 -0.77
CA ASN A 114 3.21 -2.63 -0.56
C ASN A 114 3.50 -3.48 0.69
N CYS A 115 4.71 -4.03 0.78
CA CYS A 115 5.14 -4.87 1.90
C CYS A 115 5.85 -4.09 3.03
N ASP A 116 5.70 -2.78 3.07
CA ASP A 116 6.40 -1.88 3.99
C ASP A 116 5.52 -0.80 4.62
N SER A 117 4.22 -0.81 4.33
CA SER A 117 3.28 0.15 4.86
C SER A 117 2.30 -0.53 5.82
N ILE A 118 2.36 -0.17 7.09
CA ILE A 118 1.39 -0.58 8.09
C ILE A 118 0.38 0.57 8.25
N ASN A 119 -0.91 0.22 8.24
CA ASN A 119 -1.97 1.21 8.32
C ASN A 119 -3.03 0.75 9.33
N ASP A 120 -3.21 1.50 10.39
CA ASP A 120 -4.19 1.20 11.47
C ASP A 120 -5.65 1.49 11.07
N GLN A 121 -5.94 1.54 9.76
CA GLN A 121 -7.27 1.72 9.20
C GLN A 121 -8.01 0.39 9.04
N ASP A 122 -9.30 0.36 9.34
CA ASP A 122 -10.17 -0.76 8.94
C ASP A 122 -10.34 -0.75 7.42
N TYR A 123 -9.71 -1.71 6.74
CA TYR A 123 -9.78 -1.82 5.28
C TYR A 123 -11.18 -2.16 4.75
N ARG A 124 -12.12 -2.54 5.62
CA ARG A 124 -13.53 -2.68 5.25
C ARG A 124 -14.13 -1.34 4.87
N ASP A 125 -13.84 -0.27 5.62
CA ASP A 125 -14.31 1.06 5.30
C ASP A 125 -13.80 1.53 3.93
N VAL A 126 -12.56 1.15 3.57
CA VAL A 126 -11.97 1.41 2.25
C VAL A 126 -12.74 0.66 1.16
N TYR A 127 -13.09 -0.61 1.41
CA TYR A 127 -13.87 -1.42 0.47
C TYR A 127 -15.28 -0.87 0.30
N ASP A 128 -15.97 -0.52 1.38
CA ASP A 128 -17.31 0.08 1.34
C ASP A 128 -17.29 1.39 0.52
N TYR A 129 -16.28 2.23 0.75
CA TYR A 129 -16.08 3.45 -0.05
C TYR A 129 -15.87 3.14 -1.53
N HIS A 130 -15.07 2.13 -1.86
CA HIS A 130 -14.80 1.70 -3.23
C HIS A 130 -16.10 1.32 -3.95
N ILE A 131 -16.93 0.49 -3.33
CA ILE A 131 -18.18 0.00 -3.89
C ILE A 131 -19.22 1.11 -3.98
N GLN A 132 -19.44 1.89 -2.92
CA GLN A 132 -20.43 2.96 -2.87
C GLN A 132 -20.17 4.03 -3.92
N ASN A 133 -18.92 4.35 -4.17
CA ASN A 133 -18.52 5.34 -5.17
C ASN A 133 -18.35 4.75 -6.57
N LYS A 134 -18.50 3.43 -6.75
CA LYS A 134 -18.31 2.75 -8.04
C LYS A 134 -16.95 3.07 -8.66
N ASN A 135 -15.89 3.06 -7.84
CA ASN A 135 -14.56 3.34 -8.31
C ASN A 135 -14.00 2.15 -9.10
N ASP A 136 -13.22 2.42 -10.13
CA ASP A 136 -12.39 1.40 -10.80
C ASP A 136 -11.15 1.08 -9.98
N LEU A 137 -10.57 2.12 -9.37
CA LEU A 137 -9.41 2.07 -8.50
C LEU A 137 -9.61 3.00 -7.31
N THR A 138 -9.31 2.53 -6.11
CA THR A 138 -9.28 3.36 -4.89
C THR A 138 -7.89 3.36 -4.30
N ILE A 139 -7.38 4.54 -3.98
CA ILE A 139 -6.08 4.76 -3.33
C ILE A 139 -6.34 5.07 -1.86
N VAL A 140 -5.70 4.36 -0.95
CA VAL A 140 -5.61 4.81 0.43
C VAL A 140 -4.55 5.91 0.50
N THR A 141 -4.96 7.11 0.91
CA THR A 141 -4.08 8.27 1.02
C THR A 141 -3.94 8.70 2.47
N MET A 142 -2.83 9.32 2.82
CA MET A 142 -2.62 9.92 4.13
C MET A 142 -2.53 11.45 3.97
N ILE A 143 -3.19 12.17 4.87
CA ILE A 143 -3.12 13.64 4.89
C ILE A 143 -1.85 14.04 5.64
N LYS A 144 -0.89 14.60 4.89
CA LYS A 144 0.36 15.15 5.43
C LYS A 144 0.29 16.64 5.54
N THR A 145 0.50 17.17 6.75
CA THR A 145 0.54 18.62 7.03
C THR A 145 1.98 19.09 7.18
N PHE A 146 2.36 20.05 6.35
CA PHE A 146 3.64 20.75 6.44
C PHE A 146 3.42 22.14 6.99
N ARG A 147 4.03 22.44 8.13
CA ARG A 147 3.98 23.78 8.75
C ARG A 147 5.21 24.56 8.37
N ILE A 148 5.02 25.72 7.77
CA ILE A 148 6.12 26.65 7.50
C ILE A 148 6.19 27.62 8.69
N PRO A 149 7.26 27.61 9.49
CA PRO A 149 7.32 28.41 10.73
C PRO A 149 7.57 29.91 10.51
N TYR A 150 7.46 30.37 9.26
CA TYR A 150 7.74 31.75 8.83
C TYR A 150 6.58 32.31 8.01
N GLY A 151 6.55 33.65 7.87
CA GLY A 151 5.71 34.31 6.87
C GLY A 151 6.15 33.94 5.46
N VAL A 152 5.22 33.48 4.62
CA VAL A 152 5.45 33.17 3.21
C VAL A 152 4.98 34.32 2.36
N ILE A 153 5.90 34.86 1.54
CA ILE A 153 5.61 35.95 0.60
C ILE A 153 5.58 35.35 -0.81
N GLU A 154 4.52 35.61 -1.54
CA GLU A 154 4.39 35.31 -2.96
C GLU A 154 4.62 36.60 -3.76
N THR A 155 5.46 36.52 -4.80
CA THR A 155 5.80 37.67 -5.67
C THR A 155 5.37 37.40 -7.10
N GLY A 156 5.03 38.48 -7.83
CA GLY A 156 4.84 38.44 -9.27
C GLY A 156 6.17 38.40 -10.04
N GLU A 157 6.07 38.33 -11.37
CA GLU A 157 7.24 38.34 -12.27
C GLU A 157 8.05 39.64 -12.17
N ASP A 158 7.43 40.72 -11.73
CA ASP A 158 8.02 42.03 -11.47
C ASP A 158 8.70 42.16 -10.10
N GLY A 159 8.66 41.08 -9.28
CA GLY A 159 9.19 41.07 -7.91
C GLY A 159 8.32 41.78 -6.86
N LEU A 160 7.17 42.29 -7.25
CA LEU A 160 6.25 42.91 -6.31
C LEU A 160 5.49 41.87 -5.49
N MET A 161 5.29 42.15 -4.20
CA MET A 161 4.55 41.28 -3.30
C MET A 161 3.08 41.17 -3.73
N GLN A 162 2.60 39.94 -3.94
CA GLN A 162 1.21 39.64 -4.28
C GLN A 162 0.43 39.16 -3.05
N SER A 163 1.04 38.34 -2.20
CA SER A 163 0.40 37.85 -0.98
C SER A 163 1.42 37.62 0.13
N LEU A 164 0.90 37.66 1.36
CA LEU A 164 1.61 37.29 2.58
C LEU A 164 0.72 36.34 3.39
N LYS A 165 1.26 35.16 3.72
CA LYS A 165 0.60 34.16 4.59
C LYS A 165 1.49 33.91 5.79
N GLU A 166 1.03 34.26 6.99
CA GLU A 166 1.79 34.04 8.23
C GLU A 166 1.69 32.57 8.65
N LYS A 167 2.84 31.91 8.78
CA LYS A 167 2.97 30.50 9.24
C LYS A 167 1.96 29.55 8.63
N PRO A 168 1.87 29.45 7.29
CA PRO A 168 0.85 28.66 6.63
C PRO A 168 1.05 27.16 6.86
N GLU A 169 -0.06 26.43 6.86
CA GLU A 169 -0.10 24.97 6.82
C GLU A 169 -0.46 24.52 5.40
N LEU A 170 0.35 23.62 4.85
CA LEU A 170 0.14 23.01 3.55
C LEU A 170 -0.27 21.55 3.76
N ASN A 171 -1.46 21.20 3.29
CA ASN A 171 -2.00 19.85 3.40
C ASN A 171 -1.93 19.14 2.05
N TYR A 172 -1.31 17.97 2.03
CA TYR A 172 -1.23 17.12 0.85
C TYR A 172 -1.76 15.75 1.17
N GLN A 173 -2.45 15.13 0.19
CA GLN A 173 -2.75 13.71 0.23
C GLN A 173 -1.57 12.96 -0.41
N VAL A 174 -0.93 12.08 0.38
CA VAL A 174 0.18 11.26 -0.10
C VAL A 174 -0.26 9.80 -0.23
N ASN A 175 0.31 9.11 -1.20
CA ASN A 175 0.02 7.71 -1.47
C ASN A 175 0.62 6.81 -0.38
N THR A 176 -0.19 5.94 0.24
CA THR A 176 0.25 5.03 1.30
C THR A 176 0.77 3.69 0.79
N GLY A 177 0.57 3.37 -0.49
CA GLY A 177 0.93 2.08 -1.06
C GLY A 177 -0.13 0.99 -0.90
N VAL A 178 -1.37 1.34 -0.53
CA VAL A 178 -2.50 0.41 -0.43
C VAL A 178 -3.61 0.86 -1.37
N TYR A 179 -4.16 -0.10 -2.11
CA TYR A 179 -5.14 0.15 -3.16
C TYR A 179 -6.22 -0.93 -3.18
N ILE A 180 -7.39 -0.59 -3.75
CA ILE A 180 -8.37 -1.55 -4.22
C ILE A 180 -8.53 -1.35 -5.74
N LEU A 181 -8.47 -2.45 -6.48
CA LEU A 181 -8.63 -2.48 -7.94
C LEU A 181 -9.81 -3.38 -8.31
N ASN A 182 -10.57 -2.96 -9.32
CA ASN A 182 -11.45 -3.88 -10.01
C ASN A 182 -10.64 -4.87 -10.85
N PRO A 183 -11.10 -6.13 -11.00
CA PRO A 183 -10.33 -7.18 -11.67
C PRO A 183 -10.03 -6.86 -13.15
N GLU A 184 -10.89 -6.10 -13.81
CA GLU A 184 -10.70 -5.69 -15.22
C GLU A 184 -9.44 -4.85 -15.42
N LEU A 185 -8.95 -4.17 -14.37
CA LEU A 185 -7.73 -3.36 -14.45
C LEU A 185 -6.48 -4.21 -14.67
N ILE A 186 -6.52 -5.51 -14.34
CA ILE A 186 -5.39 -6.41 -14.63
C ILE A 186 -5.12 -6.47 -16.13
N ASP A 187 -6.17 -6.44 -16.97
CA ASP A 187 -6.04 -6.43 -18.42
C ASP A 187 -5.43 -5.13 -18.99
N GLU A 188 -5.45 -4.07 -18.22
CA GLU A 188 -4.86 -2.79 -18.58
C GLU A 188 -3.36 -2.68 -18.26
N ILE A 189 -2.82 -3.66 -17.51
CA ILE A 189 -1.39 -3.73 -17.16
C ILE A 189 -0.65 -4.49 -18.25
N PRO A 190 0.37 -3.88 -18.92
CA PRO A 190 1.13 -4.55 -19.96
C PRO A 190 1.89 -5.78 -19.44
N GLU A 191 1.81 -6.90 -20.13
CA GLU A 191 2.51 -8.12 -19.74
C GLU A 191 4.02 -8.00 -19.95
N GLY A 192 4.80 -8.32 -18.92
CA GLY A 192 6.25 -8.35 -18.97
C GLY A 192 6.93 -6.99 -19.16
N GLU A 193 6.21 -5.90 -18.97
CA GLU A 193 6.73 -4.55 -19.06
C GLU A 193 6.85 -3.88 -17.69
N PHE A 194 7.79 -2.95 -17.59
CA PHE A 194 7.95 -2.11 -16.41
C PHE A 194 6.77 -1.13 -16.32
N PHE A 195 5.95 -1.25 -15.27
CA PHE A 195 4.73 -0.48 -15.13
C PHE A 195 4.48 -0.08 -13.67
N HIS A 196 4.31 1.20 -13.42
CA HIS A 196 3.97 1.70 -12.09
C HIS A 196 2.46 1.83 -11.89
N ILE A 197 2.02 1.73 -10.65
CA ILE A 197 0.61 1.97 -10.28
C ILE A 197 0.14 3.37 -10.72
N THR A 198 1.02 4.36 -10.71
CA THR A 198 0.72 5.72 -11.19
C THR A 198 0.37 5.75 -12.67
N HIS A 199 1.04 4.94 -13.50
CA HIS A 199 0.67 4.80 -14.92
C HIS A 199 -0.73 4.20 -15.08
N LEU A 200 -1.09 3.22 -14.24
CA LEU A 200 -2.43 2.65 -14.25
C LEU A 200 -3.50 3.69 -13.86
N MET A 201 -3.23 4.48 -12.82
CA MET A 201 -4.13 5.56 -12.40
C MET A 201 -4.38 6.59 -13.52
N GLU A 202 -3.31 7.03 -14.18
CA GLU A 202 -3.39 7.96 -15.31
C GLU A 202 -4.18 7.35 -16.48
N LYS A 203 -3.95 6.08 -16.80
CA LYS A 203 -4.66 5.35 -17.85
C LYS A 203 -6.16 5.24 -17.56
N VAL A 204 -6.53 4.85 -16.33
CA VAL A 204 -7.93 4.78 -15.89
C VAL A 204 -8.59 6.16 -15.97
N LYS A 205 -7.91 7.20 -15.48
CA LYS A 205 -8.42 8.58 -15.53
C LYS A 205 -8.59 9.07 -16.97
N ALA A 206 -7.63 8.78 -17.86
CA ALA A 206 -7.65 9.21 -19.25
C ALA A 206 -8.85 8.64 -20.05
N ARG A 207 -9.28 7.40 -19.72
CA ARG A 207 -10.46 6.78 -20.35
C ARG A 207 -11.80 7.16 -19.68
N GLY A 208 -11.78 8.10 -18.74
CA GLY A 208 -12.99 8.53 -18.01
C GLY A 208 -13.40 7.58 -16.87
N GLY A 209 -12.54 6.65 -16.47
CA GLY A 209 -12.73 5.79 -15.31
C GLY A 209 -12.60 6.56 -13.97
N ARG A 210 -13.02 5.92 -12.90
CA ARG A 210 -13.08 6.52 -11.56
C ARG A 210 -11.91 6.07 -10.70
N VAL A 211 -11.03 7.01 -10.36
CA VAL A 211 -9.94 6.83 -9.38
C VAL A 211 -10.32 7.61 -8.12
N GLY A 212 -10.70 6.88 -7.06
CA GLY A 212 -11.08 7.47 -5.78
C GLY A 212 -9.91 7.52 -4.80
N CYS A 213 -9.95 8.46 -3.86
CA CYS A 213 -8.99 8.57 -2.77
C CYS A 213 -9.72 8.43 -1.44
N PHE A 214 -9.23 7.53 -0.58
CA PHE A 214 -9.72 7.33 0.78
C PHE A 214 -8.68 7.86 1.76
N PRO A 215 -8.88 9.02 2.37
CA PRO A 215 -7.89 9.63 3.26
C PRO A 215 -7.91 9.00 4.65
N VAL A 216 -6.72 8.73 5.17
CA VAL A 216 -6.49 8.33 6.57
C VAL A 216 -5.65 9.38 7.29
N SER A 217 -5.66 9.34 8.62
CA SER A 217 -4.85 10.27 9.43
C SER A 217 -3.37 9.94 9.33
N GLU A 218 -2.50 10.95 9.55
CA GLU A 218 -1.05 10.75 9.59
C GLU A 218 -0.63 9.71 10.64
N ASN A 219 -1.33 9.66 11.78
CA ASN A 219 -1.02 8.72 12.86
C ASN A 219 -1.43 7.27 12.57
N ALA A 220 -2.27 7.04 11.58
CA ALA A 220 -2.71 5.71 11.19
C ALA A 220 -1.75 5.01 10.22
N TRP A 221 -0.83 5.74 9.61
CA TRP A 221 0.06 5.22 8.60
C TRP A 221 1.53 5.23 9.04
N HIS A 222 2.22 4.10 8.86
CA HIS A 222 3.62 3.90 9.26
C HIS A 222 4.43 3.35 8.09
N ASP A 223 5.40 4.14 7.61
CA ASP A 223 6.35 3.70 6.57
C ASP A 223 7.50 2.93 7.20
N MET A 224 7.38 1.61 7.20
CA MET A 224 8.42 0.70 7.71
C MET A 224 9.64 0.62 6.78
N GLY A 225 9.67 1.38 5.71
CA GLY A 225 10.79 1.48 4.78
C GLY A 225 11.90 2.42 5.22
N GLU A 226 11.67 3.22 6.25
CA GLU A 226 12.60 4.23 6.75
C GLU A 226 13.02 3.94 8.18
N TRP A 227 14.31 4.11 8.49
CA TRP A 227 14.86 3.85 9.83
C TRP A 227 14.14 4.59 10.95
N PRO A 228 13.84 5.91 10.85
CA PRO A 228 13.19 6.64 11.93
C PRO A 228 11.81 6.07 12.29
N GLU A 229 11.00 5.72 11.30
CA GLU A 229 9.66 5.15 11.52
C GLU A 229 9.74 3.70 12.02
N TYR A 230 10.67 2.90 11.48
CA TYR A 230 10.93 1.55 11.96
C TYR A 230 11.32 1.53 13.46
N LEU A 231 12.26 2.40 13.86
CA LEU A 231 12.70 2.47 15.27
C LEU A 231 11.57 2.87 16.21
N LYS A 232 10.74 3.83 15.83
CA LYS A 232 9.55 4.21 16.62
C LYS A 232 8.60 3.02 16.83
N MET A 233 8.39 2.23 15.78
CA MET A 233 7.47 1.09 15.86
C MET A 233 7.97 -0.03 16.77
N ILE A 234 9.28 -0.31 16.79
CA ILE A 234 9.84 -1.35 17.67
C ILE A 234 9.97 -0.90 19.13
N GLU A 235 10.03 0.41 19.42
CA GLU A 235 10.06 0.95 20.78
C GLU A 235 8.66 0.93 21.44
N VAL A 236 7.59 0.94 20.64
CA VAL A 236 6.20 1.02 21.14
C VAL A 236 5.56 -0.37 21.31
N ARG A 237 6.11 -1.37 20.67
CA ARG A 237 5.64 -2.77 20.73
C ARG A 237 6.64 -3.65 21.45
#